data_979afe3a35193ccc8ea420754e385605
#
_entry.id   979afe3a35193ccc8ea420754e385605
#
_cell.length_a   1.000
_cell.length_b   1.000
_cell.length_c   1.000
_cell.angle_alpha   90.00
_cell.angle_beta   90.00
_cell.angle_gamma   90.00
#
_symmetry.space_group_name_H-M   'P 1'
#
loop_
_entity.id
_entity.type
_entity.pdbx_description
1 polymer ?
#
loop_
_entity_poly.entity_id
_entity_poly.type
_entity_poly.pdbx_seq_one_letter_code
_entity_poly.pdbx_strand_id
1 'polypeptide(L)'
;MLGLFCVPPAWAQLEEIIVTGARVNGEDYSRMPAIVVERRADFLVQRIRLTNDTRAEEGRRKEIYQTIRDMQADAAKRSGIALGFGDDFLIPLTSTNYEVPLQKGTNRADTSATELYVKMALSEKDNVPKAIADLTAFIKKARLTGRTEIDEEGDVGLSLVTPEKYRYDIIGKITEDAKRLQATVGPQCKIEIHGLSNRVSWQRSDISQLTLYIPYQVELTGCQ
;
A
#
# COMPACT_ATOMS: atom_id res chain seq x y z
N MET A 1 33.59 13.97 31.27
CA MET A 1 32.63 12.93 30.92
C MET A 1 31.64 13.53 29.93
N LEU A 2 31.83 13.31 28.62
CA LEU A 2 30.86 13.70 27.57
C LEU A 2 29.87 12.57 27.41
N GLY A 3 28.61 12.81 27.77
CA GLY A 3 27.52 11.89 27.52
C GLY A 3 27.16 11.88 26.04
N LEU A 4 27.37 10.75 25.37
CA LEU A 4 26.87 10.49 24.01
C LEU A 4 25.36 10.34 24.11
N PHE A 5 24.60 11.35 23.71
CA PHE A 5 23.16 11.20 23.44
C PHE A 5 22.98 10.39 22.16
N CYS A 6 22.65 9.12 22.32
CA CYS A 6 22.18 8.27 21.21
C CYS A 6 20.77 8.75 20.85
N VAL A 7 20.65 9.56 19.79
CA VAL A 7 19.36 9.94 19.20
C VAL A 7 18.87 8.69 18.46
N PRO A 8 17.70 8.10 18.83
CA PRO A 8 17.15 7.01 18.06
C PRO A 8 16.85 7.52 16.64
N PRO A 9 17.05 6.69 15.59
CA PRO A 9 16.69 7.07 14.23
C PRO A 9 15.20 7.40 14.21
N ALA A 10 14.88 8.64 13.85
CA ALA A 10 13.51 9.00 13.49
C ALA A 10 13.10 8.07 12.34
N TRP A 11 12.23 7.13 12.61
CA TRP A 11 11.53 6.39 11.58
C TRP A 11 10.70 7.41 10.83
N ALA A 12 11.26 7.95 9.76
CA ALA A 12 10.48 8.70 8.79
C ALA A 12 9.31 7.81 8.42
N GLN A 13 8.09 8.26 8.65
CA GLN A 13 6.88 7.61 8.16
C GLN A 13 7.01 7.61 6.64
N LEU A 14 7.49 6.49 6.10
CA LEU A 14 7.53 6.28 4.66
C LEU A 14 6.08 6.21 4.20
N GLU A 15 5.71 7.15 3.34
CA GLU A 15 4.40 7.16 2.70
C GLU A 15 4.25 5.84 1.93
N GLU A 16 3.36 4.98 2.39
CA GLU A 16 3.07 3.70 1.78
C GLU A 16 1.64 3.71 1.28
N ILE A 17 1.48 3.53 -0.03
CA ILE A 17 0.17 3.42 -0.65
C ILE A 17 -0.27 1.97 -0.70
N ILE A 18 -1.57 1.75 -0.50
CA ILE A 18 -2.22 0.46 -0.69
C ILE A 18 -3.17 0.58 -1.88
N VAL A 19 -3.06 -0.36 -2.78
CA VAL A 19 -3.97 -0.50 -3.93
C VAL A 19 -4.78 -1.77 -3.73
N THR A 20 -5.87 -1.65 -3.00
CA THR A 20 -6.89 -2.68 -2.88
C THR A 20 -7.94 -2.42 -3.93
N GLY A 21 -8.03 -3.25 -4.91
CA GLY A 21 -9.13 -3.10 -5.84
C GLY A 21 -8.86 -3.66 -7.19
N ALA A 22 -9.98 -4.09 -7.73
CA ALA A 22 -10.16 -4.72 -9.00
C ALA A 22 -9.52 -3.94 -10.15
N ARG A 23 -9.30 -4.68 -11.21
CA ARG A 23 -8.96 -4.20 -12.55
C ARG A 23 -9.64 -2.88 -12.84
N VAL A 24 -8.83 -1.95 -13.29
CA VAL A 24 -9.26 -0.69 -13.88
C VAL A 24 -10.40 -0.92 -14.86
N ASN A 25 -11.51 -0.27 -14.63
CA ASN A 25 -12.55 -0.17 -15.65
C ASN A 25 -12.01 0.66 -16.82
N GLY A 26 -12.38 0.32 -18.06
CA GLY A 26 -11.86 0.97 -19.28
C GLY A 26 -12.00 2.50 -19.30
N GLU A 27 -12.89 3.08 -18.50
CA GLU A 27 -13.04 4.54 -18.31
C GLU A 27 -11.85 5.19 -17.61
N ASP A 28 -11.17 4.48 -16.74
CA ASP A 28 -10.00 5.01 -16.02
C ASP A 28 -8.76 5.12 -16.93
N TYR A 29 -8.65 4.25 -17.94
CA TYR A 29 -7.57 4.38 -18.94
C TYR A 29 -7.69 5.63 -19.79
N SER A 30 -8.90 6.13 -20.06
CA SER A 30 -9.11 7.35 -20.84
C SER A 30 -8.62 8.62 -20.15
N ARG A 31 -8.43 8.57 -18.84
CA ARG A 31 -7.94 9.69 -18.02
C ARG A 31 -6.45 9.59 -17.70
N MET A 32 -5.83 8.46 -18.03
CA MET A 32 -4.41 8.24 -17.77
C MET A 32 -3.58 8.93 -18.83
N PRO A 33 -2.52 9.70 -18.46
CA PRO A 33 -1.62 10.30 -19.43
C PRO A 33 -0.90 9.24 -20.27
N ALA A 34 -0.46 9.62 -21.46
CA ALA A 34 0.28 8.74 -22.38
C ALA A 34 1.62 8.26 -21.79
N ILE A 35 2.26 9.09 -20.97
CA ILE A 35 3.54 8.75 -20.36
C ILE A 35 3.34 8.18 -18.96
N VAL A 36 3.72 6.93 -18.82
CA VAL A 36 3.61 6.15 -17.58
C VAL A 36 4.92 5.40 -17.29
N VAL A 37 5.07 4.96 -16.06
CA VAL A 37 6.18 4.10 -15.60
C VAL A 37 5.60 2.89 -14.90
N GLU A 38 5.87 1.71 -15.41
CA GLU A 38 5.49 0.48 -14.74
C GLU A 38 6.50 0.11 -13.65
N ARG A 39 5.99 -0.29 -12.50
CA ARG A 39 6.78 -0.75 -11.36
C ARG A 39 6.12 -1.94 -10.70
N ARG A 40 6.97 -2.88 -10.29
CA ARG A 40 6.53 -3.96 -9.42
C ARG A 40 6.21 -3.38 -8.04
N ALA A 41 5.15 -3.89 -7.41
CA ALA A 41 4.82 -3.55 -6.04
C ALA A 41 5.91 -4.06 -5.07
N ASP A 42 6.13 -3.32 -3.99
CA ASP A 42 7.07 -3.72 -2.94
C ASP A 42 6.47 -4.85 -2.07
N PHE A 43 5.12 -4.90 -1.94
CA PHE A 43 4.42 -5.90 -1.12
C PHE A 43 3.10 -6.35 -1.76
N LEU A 44 2.74 -7.61 -1.48
CA LEU A 44 1.34 -8.06 -1.45
C LEU A 44 0.74 -7.66 -0.12
N VAL A 45 -0.54 -7.29 -0.12
CA VAL A 45 -1.25 -6.84 1.08
C VAL A 45 -2.63 -7.48 1.15
N GLN A 46 -2.95 -8.12 2.27
CA GLN A 46 -4.29 -8.63 2.56
C GLN A 46 -4.88 -7.90 3.75
N ARG A 47 -6.04 -7.29 3.57
CA ARG A 47 -6.82 -6.75 4.68
C ARG A 47 -7.51 -7.91 5.39
N ILE A 48 -7.43 -7.88 6.71
CA ILE A 48 -8.10 -8.83 7.59
C ILE A 48 -8.87 -8.07 8.65
N ARG A 49 -9.96 -8.67 9.09
CA ARG A 49 -10.76 -8.20 10.21
C ARG A 49 -10.70 -9.20 11.35
N LEU A 50 -10.32 -8.72 12.52
CA LEU A 50 -10.41 -9.48 13.75
C LEU A 50 -11.69 -9.08 14.47
N THR A 51 -12.50 -10.06 14.87
CA THR A 51 -13.72 -9.87 15.65
C THR A 51 -13.69 -10.71 16.91
N ASN A 52 -14.30 -10.24 17.97
CA ASN A 52 -14.40 -10.99 19.22
C ASN A 52 -15.72 -10.68 19.93
N ASP A 53 -16.43 -11.72 20.40
CA ASP A 53 -17.72 -11.63 21.08
C ASP A 53 -17.70 -12.13 22.54
N THR A 54 -16.51 -12.17 23.16
CA THR A 54 -16.40 -12.46 24.59
C THR A 54 -17.23 -11.46 25.39
N ARG A 55 -18.01 -11.93 26.36
CA ARG A 55 -19.02 -11.14 27.04
C ARG A 55 -18.50 -9.84 27.67
N ALA A 56 -17.33 -9.89 28.32
CA ALA A 56 -16.70 -8.72 28.93
C ALA A 56 -15.87 -7.95 27.89
N GLU A 57 -16.04 -6.63 27.81
CA GLU A 57 -15.31 -5.77 26.87
C GLU A 57 -13.78 -5.88 27.05
N GLU A 58 -13.33 -5.90 28.30
CA GLU A 58 -11.91 -6.05 28.61
C GLU A 58 -11.37 -7.42 28.18
N GLY A 59 -12.20 -8.47 28.28
CA GLY A 59 -11.89 -9.80 27.73
C GLY A 59 -11.69 -9.78 26.22
N ARG A 60 -12.62 -9.13 25.48
CA ARG A 60 -12.52 -8.97 24.03
C ARG A 60 -11.22 -8.28 23.63
N ARG A 61 -10.90 -7.16 24.28
CA ARG A 61 -9.67 -6.41 24.04
C ARG A 61 -8.43 -7.25 24.30
N LYS A 62 -8.38 -7.93 25.44
CA LYS A 62 -7.25 -8.80 25.80
C LYS A 62 -7.03 -9.92 24.79
N GLU A 63 -8.08 -10.58 24.32
CA GLU A 63 -8.04 -11.69 23.38
C GLU A 63 -7.62 -11.22 21.99
N ILE A 64 -8.16 -10.11 21.48
CA ILE A 64 -7.75 -9.51 20.21
C ILE A 64 -6.26 -9.13 20.25
N TYR A 65 -5.82 -8.40 21.28
CA TYR A 65 -4.42 -7.98 21.38
C TYR A 65 -3.46 -9.15 21.57
N GLN A 66 -3.88 -10.22 22.24
CA GLN A 66 -3.08 -11.44 22.32
C GLN A 66 -2.96 -12.09 20.93
N THR A 67 -4.04 -12.17 20.17
CA THR A 67 -4.01 -12.68 18.78
C THR A 67 -3.06 -11.85 17.91
N ILE A 68 -3.10 -10.54 18.00
CA ILE A 68 -2.17 -9.66 17.26
C ILE A 68 -0.72 -9.94 17.64
N ARG A 69 -0.40 -10.07 18.93
CA ARG A 69 0.96 -10.40 19.40
C ARG A 69 1.42 -11.75 18.89
N ASP A 70 0.55 -12.75 18.90
CA ASP A 70 0.89 -14.10 18.41
C ASP A 70 1.13 -14.07 16.89
N MET A 71 0.31 -13.36 16.13
CA MET A 71 0.53 -13.15 14.68
C MET A 71 1.85 -12.42 14.40
N GLN A 72 2.20 -11.39 15.17
CA GLN A 72 3.48 -10.69 15.05
C GLN A 72 4.68 -11.60 15.37
N ALA A 73 4.58 -12.38 16.44
CA ALA A 73 5.63 -13.33 16.81
C ALA A 73 5.83 -14.40 15.72
N ASP A 74 4.77 -14.80 15.04
CA ASP A 74 4.85 -15.75 13.93
C ASP A 74 5.34 -15.09 12.64
N ALA A 75 4.99 -13.83 12.37
CA ALA A 75 5.52 -13.03 11.27
C ALA A 75 7.03 -12.82 11.42
N ALA A 76 7.50 -12.51 12.62
CA ALA A 76 8.93 -12.31 12.91
C ALA A 76 9.81 -13.54 12.63
N LYS A 77 9.22 -14.74 12.62
CA LYS A 77 9.91 -16.01 12.27
C LYS A 77 10.00 -16.23 10.75
N ARG A 78 9.33 -15.41 9.97
CA ARG A 78 9.23 -15.55 8.51
C ARG A 78 9.79 -14.31 7.82
N SER A 79 10.74 -14.53 6.92
CA SER A 79 11.27 -13.43 6.13
C SER A 79 10.18 -12.81 5.26
N GLY A 80 10.06 -11.48 5.31
CA GLY A 80 9.21 -10.70 4.42
C GLY A 80 7.74 -10.56 4.83
N ILE A 81 7.27 -11.16 5.95
CA ILE A 81 5.92 -10.94 6.45
C ILE A 81 5.94 -9.85 7.53
N ALA A 82 5.01 -8.90 7.43
CA ALA A 82 4.80 -7.83 8.40
C ALA A 82 3.30 -7.57 8.59
N LEU A 83 2.94 -6.99 9.73
CA LEU A 83 1.60 -6.53 10.02
C LEU A 83 1.57 -5.01 10.15
N GLY A 84 0.46 -4.40 9.77
CA GLY A 84 0.21 -2.97 9.92
C GLY A 84 -1.26 -2.67 10.14
N PHE A 85 -1.56 -1.44 10.52
CA PHE A 85 -2.92 -0.93 10.63
C PHE A 85 -2.97 0.53 10.15
N GLY A 86 -4.15 1.03 9.83
CA GLY A 86 -4.39 2.40 9.36
C GLY A 86 -5.14 2.40 8.04
N ASP A 87 -5.69 3.56 7.67
CA ASP A 87 -6.49 3.72 6.44
C ASP A 87 -5.65 4.28 5.29
N ASP A 88 -5.17 5.53 5.42
CA ASP A 88 -4.39 6.21 4.38
C ASP A 88 -2.91 5.83 4.43
N PHE A 89 -2.38 5.55 5.63
CA PHE A 89 -0.99 5.18 5.86
C PHE A 89 -0.91 3.97 6.78
N LEU A 90 -0.12 2.98 6.36
CA LEU A 90 0.12 1.81 7.19
C LEU A 90 1.12 2.11 8.30
N ILE A 91 0.65 2.02 9.54
CA ILE A 91 1.48 2.06 10.74
C ILE A 91 1.93 0.63 11.04
N PRO A 92 3.24 0.35 11.06
CA PRO A 92 3.73 -0.98 11.38
C PRO A 92 3.32 -1.41 12.79
N LEU A 93 2.82 -2.62 12.92
CA LEU A 93 2.63 -3.26 14.21
C LEU A 93 3.95 -3.86 14.68
N THR A 94 4.28 -3.63 15.94
CA THR A 94 5.51 -4.12 16.57
C THR A 94 5.19 -4.74 17.93
N SER A 95 6.15 -5.38 18.56
CA SER A 95 5.97 -5.94 19.90
C SER A 95 5.60 -4.89 20.96
N THR A 96 5.88 -3.61 20.71
CA THR A 96 5.58 -2.48 21.58
C THR A 96 4.44 -1.60 21.07
N ASN A 97 4.04 -1.74 19.79
CA ASN A 97 2.94 -1.00 19.16
C ASN A 97 1.96 -2.01 18.52
N TYR A 98 1.13 -2.63 19.34
CA TYR A 98 0.12 -3.62 18.94
C TYR A 98 -1.29 -3.27 19.42
N GLU A 99 -1.43 -2.25 20.23
CA GLU A 99 -2.71 -1.78 20.75
C GLU A 99 -3.38 -0.88 19.71
N VAL A 100 -4.12 -1.50 18.82
CA VAL A 100 -4.87 -0.82 17.76
C VAL A 100 -6.24 -0.34 18.25
N PRO A 101 -6.83 0.69 17.64
CA PRO A 101 -8.20 1.09 17.93
C PRO A 101 -9.18 -0.07 17.70
N LEU A 102 -10.05 -0.31 18.67
CA LEU A 102 -11.13 -1.28 18.56
C LEU A 102 -12.45 -0.57 18.33
N GLN A 103 -13.20 -1.05 17.36
CA GLN A 103 -14.53 -0.58 17.03
C GLN A 103 -15.58 -1.52 17.65
N LYS A 104 -16.74 -0.98 18.01
CA LYS A 104 -17.90 -1.82 18.35
C LYS A 104 -18.42 -2.50 17.09
N GLY A 105 -18.78 -3.77 17.19
CA GLY A 105 -19.35 -4.47 16.04
C GLY A 105 -20.66 -3.83 15.59
N THR A 106 -20.81 -3.68 14.27
CA THR A 106 -21.97 -3.04 13.64
C THR A 106 -23.27 -3.81 13.87
N ASN A 107 -23.18 -5.14 13.99
CA ASN A 107 -24.36 -6.01 14.08
C ASN A 107 -24.69 -6.46 15.51
N ARG A 108 -23.75 -6.32 16.46
CA ARG A 108 -23.91 -6.69 17.88
C ARG A 108 -23.13 -5.72 18.76
N ALA A 109 -23.82 -5.11 19.70
CA ALA A 109 -23.21 -4.14 20.64
C ALA A 109 -22.16 -4.76 21.58
N ASP A 110 -22.19 -6.07 21.74
CA ASP A 110 -21.30 -6.87 22.60
C ASP A 110 -20.12 -7.50 21.84
N THR A 111 -19.83 -7.04 20.63
CA THR A 111 -18.66 -7.43 19.85
C THR A 111 -17.65 -6.27 19.75
N SER A 112 -16.37 -6.62 19.63
CA SER A 112 -15.30 -5.68 19.30
C SER A 112 -14.60 -6.16 18.03
N ALA A 113 -14.20 -5.23 17.18
CA ALA A 113 -13.53 -5.53 15.91
C ALA A 113 -12.39 -4.55 15.65
N THR A 114 -11.42 -4.99 14.84
CA THR A 114 -10.38 -4.13 14.28
C THR A 114 -9.95 -4.64 12.91
N GLU A 115 -9.49 -3.74 12.05
CA GLU A 115 -8.96 -4.08 10.74
C GLU A 115 -7.44 -3.94 10.75
N LEU A 116 -6.78 -4.91 10.15
CA LEU A 116 -5.34 -4.99 10.02
C LEU A 116 -4.95 -5.36 8.59
N TYR A 117 -3.69 -5.11 8.27
CA TYR A 117 -3.09 -5.52 7.02
C TYR A 117 -1.95 -6.50 7.29
N VAL A 118 -1.98 -7.63 6.59
CA VAL A 118 -0.86 -8.57 6.52
C VAL A 118 -0.14 -8.32 5.21
N LYS A 119 1.14 -8.03 5.28
CA LYS A 119 2.00 -7.69 4.15
C LYS A 119 3.00 -8.79 3.90
N MET A 120 3.27 -9.07 2.62
CA MET A 120 4.35 -9.96 2.19
C MET A 120 5.23 -9.25 1.17
N ALA A 121 6.52 -9.11 1.48
CA ALA A 121 7.48 -8.48 0.58
C ALA A 121 7.59 -9.25 -0.75
N LEU A 122 7.68 -8.49 -1.84
CA LEU A 122 7.90 -9.01 -3.18
C LEU A 122 9.28 -8.61 -3.71
N SER A 123 10.00 -9.58 -4.25
CA SER A 123 11.21 -9.36 -5.03
C SER A 123 10.97 -9.61 -6.51
N GLU A 124 11.86 -9.13 -7.37
CA GLU A 124 11.79 -9.33 -8.83
C GLU A 124 11.67 -10.82 -9.25
N LYS A 125 12.22 -11.72 -8.43
CA LYS A 125 12.30 -13.15 -8.74
C LYS A 125 11.15 -13.97 -8.16
N ASP A 126 10.26 -13.37 -7.37
CA ASP A 126 9.22 -14.12 -6.68
C ASP A 126 8.12 -14.60 -7.63
N ASN A 127 7.70 -15.83 -7.42
CA ASN A 127 6.49 -16.37 -8.03
C ASN A 127 5.27 -15.80 -7.30
N VAL A 128 4.59 -14.84 -7.92
CA VAL A 128 3.48 -14.08 -7.31
C VAL A 128 2.32 -14.98 -6.88
N PRO A 129 1.82 -15.94 -7.69
CA PRO A 129 0.81 -16.89 -7.25
C PRO A 129 1.20 -17.66 -6.00
N LYS A 130 2.47 -18.09 -5.90
CA LYS A 130 2.98 -18.76 -4.70
C LYS A 130 3.03 -17.81 -3.51
N ALA A 131 3.47 -16.58 -3.69
CA ALA A 131 3.51 -15.57 -2.62
C ALA A 131 2.09 -15.27 -2.08
N ILE A 132 1.08 -15.17 -2.96
CA ILE A 132 -0.34 -15.04 -2.57
C ILE A 132 -0.78 -16.27 -1.74
N ALA A 133 -0.46 -17.47 -2.18
CA ALA A 133 -0.81 -18.68 -1.45
C ALA A 133 -0.11 -18.75 -0.07
N ASP A 134 1.15 -18.32 0.02
CA ASP A 134 1.91 -18.27 1.26
C ASP A 134 1.35 -17.21 2.23
N LEU A 135 0.92 -16.05 1.73
CA LEU A 135 0.25 -15.00 2.49
C LEU A 135 -1.08 -15.51 3.08
N THR A 136 -1.94 -16.08 2.23
CA THR A 136 -3.22 -16.69 2.64
C THR A 136 -2.99 -17.81 3.65
N ALA A 137 -1.99 -18.67 3.44
CA ALA A 137 -1.66 -19.74 4.37
C ALA A 137 -1.16 -19.22 5.72
N PHE A 138 -0.46 -18.08 5.75
CA PHE A 138 -0.07 -17.43 6.99
C PHE A 138 -1.29 -16.98 7.78
N ILE A 139 -2.24 -16.30 7.13
CA ILE A 139 -3.48 -15.79 7.75
C ILE A 139 -4.31 -16.96 8.29
N LYS A 140 -4.55 -18.00 7.49
CA LYS A 140 -5.35 -19.17 7.89
C LYS A 140 -4.74 -19.98 9.02
N LYS A 141 -3.42 -19.92 9.22
CA LYS A 141 -2.71 -20.61 10.31
C LYS A 141 -2.49 -19.73 11.53
N ALA A 142 -3.06 -18.52 11.56
CA ALA A 142 -2.94 -17.63 12.69
C ALA A 142 -3.48 -18.27 13.96
N ARG A 143 -2.75 -18.12 15.07
CA ARG A 143 -3.21 -18.59 16.39
C ARG A 143 -4.18 -17.57 16.96
N LEU A 144 -5.43 -17.95 17.02
CA LEU A 144 -6.51 -17.13 17.57
C LEU A 144 -6.65 -17.39 19.06
N THR A 145 -6.82 -16.32 19.85
CA THR A 145 -6.96 -16.39 21.29
C THR A 145 -8.44 -16.24 21.68
N GLY A 146 -8.91 -17.14 22.54
CA GLY A 146 -10.27 -17.11 23.08
C GLY A 146 -11.34 -17.21 21.99
N ARG A 147 -12.21 -16.22 21.91
CA ARG A 147 -13.30 -16.14 20.92
C ARG A 147 -13.00 -15.18 19.78
N THR A 148 -11.72 -14.89 19.52
CA THR A 148 -11.32 -14.09 18.39
C THR A 148 -11.48 -14.88 17.10
N GLU A 149 -12.10 -14.26 16.10
CA GLU A 149 -12.25 -14.76 14.73
C GLU A 149 -11.49 -13.86 13.77
N ILE A 150 -11.10 -14.41 12.63
CA ILE A 150 -10.39 -13.70 11.57
C ILE A 150 -11.10 -13.90 10.24
N ASP A 151 -11.38 -12.80 9.55
CA ASP A 151 -11.95 -12.78 8.22
C ASP A 151 -10.99 -12.07 7.26
N GLU A 152 -10.78 -12.66 6.07
CA GLU A 152 -10.07 -12.00 4.97
C GLU A 152 -11.06 -11.07 4.27
N GLU A 153 -10.70 -9.79 4.11
CA GLU A 153 -11.56 -8.78 3.47
C GLU A 153 -11.02 -8.35 2.11
N GLY A 154 -11.83 -8.51 1.09
CA GLY A 154 -11.50 -8.18 -0.29
C GLY A 154 -10.41 -9.06 -0.90
N ASP A 155 -9.92 -8.66 -2.05
CA ASP A 155 -8.85 -9.34 -2.77
C ASP A 155 -7.47 -8.90 -2.27
N VAL A 156 -6.46 -9.73 -2.53
CA VAL A 156 -5.05 -9.37 -2.27
C VAL A 156 -4.69 -8.13 -3.07
N GLY A 157 -4.34 -7.07 -2.36
CA GLY A 157 -3.89 -5.79 -2.89
C GLY A 157 -2.38 -5.75 -3.11
N LEU A 158 -1.93 -4.61 -3.62
CA LEU A 158 -0.53 -4.26 -3.82
C LEU A 158 -0.17 -3.05 -2.95
N SER A 159 1.07 -2.97 -2.51
CA SER A 159 1.59 -1.81 -1.82
C SER A 159 2.93 -1.36 -2.41
N LEU A 160 3.11 -0.05 -2.49
CA LEU A 160 4.34 0.59 -2.93
C LEU A 160 4.76 1.66 -1.91
N VAL A 161 6.01 1.57 -1.49
CA VAL A 161 6.59 2.49 -0.51
C VAL A 161 7.16 3.71 -1.23
N THR A 162 6.76 4.90 -0.77
CA THR A 162 7.25 6.19 -1.28
C THR A 162 7.14 6.32 -2.80
N PRO A 163 5.92 6.36 -3.37
CA PRO A 163 5.74 6.47 -4.82
C PRO A 163 6.38 7.74 -5.40
N GLU A 164 6.50 8.80 -4.63
CA GLU A 164 7.14 10.06 -5.02
C GLU A 164 8.63 9.90 -5.38
N LYS A 165 9.29 8.82 -4.96
CA LYS A 165 10.67 8.53 -5.39
C LYS A 165 10.80 8.35 -6.91
N TYR A 166 9.71 8.00 -7.60
CA TYR A 166 9.68 7.82 -9.06
C TYR A 166 9.31 9.10 -9.83
N ARG A 167 9.04 10.20 -9.11
CA ARG A 167 8.59 11.44 -9.71
C ARG A 167 9.49 11.93 -10.84
N TYR A 168 10.79 12.01 -10.58
CA TYR A 168 11.73 12.52 -11.58
C TYR A 168 11.98 11.57 -12.74
N ASP A 169 11.80 10.26 -12.56
CA ASP A 169 11.81 9.30 -13.66
C ASP A 169 10.62 9.57 -14.61
N ILE A 170 9.43 9.84 -14.04
CA ILE A 170 8.22 10.16 -14.83
C ILE A 170 8.41 11.51 -15.53
N ILE A 171 8.86 12.54 -14.84
CA ILE A 171 9.11 13.88 -15.41
C ILE A 171 10.15 13.79 -16.53
N GLY A 172 11.21 13.00 -16.36
CA GLY A 172 12.22 12.78 -17.38
C GLY A 172 11.62 12.21 -18.66
N LYS A 173 10.76 11.20 -18.56
CA LYS A 173 10.05 10.61 -19.71
C LYS A 173 9.08 11.58 -20.37
N ILE A 174 8.33 12.37 -19.60
CA ILE A 174 7.45 13.43 -20.12
C ILE A 174 8.27 14.47 -20.91
N THR A 175 9.42 14.88 -20.35
CA THR A 175 10.31 15.85 -21.02
C THR A 175 10.91 15.30 -22.31
N GLU A 176 11.26 14.01 -22.33
CA GLU A 176 11.76 13.35 -23.53
C GLU A 176 10.68 13.27 -24.61
N ASP A 177 9.46 12.91 -24.23
CA ASP A 177 8.32 12.87 -25.14
C ASP A 177 7.98 14.26 -25.69
N ALA A 178 8.00 15.30 -24.87
CA ALA A 178 7.82 16.68 -25.29
C ALA A 178 8.88 17.14 -26.33
N LYS A 179 10.14 16.71 -26.18
CA LYS A 179 11.20 16.98 -27.19
C LYS A 179 10.90 16.28 -28.51
N ARG A 180 10.42 15.05 -28.47
CA ARG A 180 10.02 14.30 -29.70
C ARG A 180 8.81 14.96 -30.34
N LEU A 181 7.83 15.38 -29.55
CA LEU A 181 6.67 16.12 -30.05
C LEU A 181 7.08 17.43 -30.69
N GLN A 182 7.98 18.21 -30.07
CA GLN A 182 8.54 19.45 -30.65
C GLN A 182 9.21 19.22 -32.00
N ALA A 183 9.98 18.13 -32.12
CA ALA A 183 10.63 17.78 -33.39
C ALA A 183 9.61 17.42 -34.47
N THR A 184 8.46 16.87 -34.11
CA THR A 184 7.38 16.47 -35.02
C THR A 184 6.55 17.67 -35.49
N VAL A 185 6.17 18.58 -34.58
CA VAL A 185 5.30 19.72 -34.90
C VAL A 185 6.05 20.92 -35.45
N GLY A 186 7.38 20.93 -35.35
CA GLY A 186 8.24 21.97 -35.87
C GLY A 186 8.53 23.11 -34.90
N PRO A 187 9.54 23.96 -35.18
CA PRO A 187 10.04 24.98 -34.27
C PRO A 187 9.08 26.15 -34.05
N GLN A 188 8.08 26.33 -34.90
CA GLN A 188 7.07 27.38 -34.79
C GLN A 188 6.03 27.09 -33.71
N CYS A 189 5.82 25.80 -33.40
CA CYS A 189 4.91 25.42 -32.32
C CYS A 189 5.57 25.57 -30.96
N LYS A 190 4.89 26.19 -30.03
CA LYS A 190 5.29 26.21 -28.62
C LYS A 190 4.57 25.11 -27.88
N ILE A 191 5.29 24.34 -27.08
CA ILE A 191 4.76 23.30 -26.21
C ILE A 191 4.74 23.82 -24.78
N GLU A 192 3.58 23.79 -24.17
CA GLU A 192 3.39 24.08 -22.75
C GLU A 192 2.91 22.84 -22.03
N ILE A 193 3.53 22.53 -20.87
CA ILE A 193 3.19 21.36 -20.07
C ILE A 193 2.72 21.84 -18.70
N HIS A 194 1.48 21.50 -18.36
CA HIS A 194 0.85 21.86 -17.11
C HIS A 194 0.67 20.62 -16.24
N GLY A 195 0.69 20.80 -14.90
CA GLY A 195 0.40 19.71 -13.95
C GLY A 195 1.62 18.90 -13.51
N LEU A 196 2.85 19.24 -13.90
CA LEU A 196 4.05 18.58 -13.42
C LEU A 196 4.26 18.72 -11.89
N SER A 197 3.57 19.65 -11.22
CA SER A 197 3.53 19.80 -9.77
C SER A 197 2.57 18.83 -9.07
N ASN A 198 1.69 18.14 -9.82
CA ASN A 198 0.77 17.16 -9.25
C ASN A 198 1.55 16.00 -8.62
N ARG A 199 0.95 15.35 -7.61
CA ARG A 199 1.52 14.15 -6.98
C ARG A 199 1.57 12.98 -7.96
N VAL A 200 2.47 12.04 -7.69
CA VAL A 200 2.48 10.76 -8.40
C VAL A 200 1.18 10.03 -8.11
N SER A 201 0.48 9.66 -9.16
CA SER A 201 -0.72 8.82 -9.13
C SER A 201 -0.37 7.42 -9.60
N TRP A 202 -1.21 6.46 -9.26
CA TRP A 202 -0.94 5.05 -9.53
C TRP A 202 -2.21 4.27 -9.84
N GLN A 203 -2.02 3.17 -10.53
CA GLN A 203 -3.07 2.26 -10.90
C GLN A 203 -2.51 0.84 -10.97
N ARG A 204 -3.30 -0.16 -10.59
CA ARG A 204 -2.90 -1.56 -10.73
C ARG A 204 -2.99 -1.97 -12.19
N SER A 205 -1.89 -2.41 -12.78
CA SER A 205 -1.84 -2.89 -14.17
C SER A 205 -1.83 -4.41 -14.29
N ASP A 206 -1.33 -5.13 -13.27
CA ASP A 206 -1.26 -6.58 -13.26
C ASP A 206 -1.29 -7.12 -11.81
N ILE A 207 -1.19 -8.43 -11.66
CA ILE A 207 -1.20 -9.13 -10.38
C ILE A 207 -0.13 -8.62 -9.40
N SER A 208 0.98 -8.08 -9.92
CA SER A 208 2.10 -7.54 -9.13
C SER A 208 2.64 -6.22 -9.65
N GLN A 209 2.00 -5.61 -10.63
CA GLN A 209 2.48 -4.41 -11.29
C GLN A 209 1.57 -3.21 -11.03
N LEU A 210 2.19 -2.06 -10.87
CA LEU A 210 1.56 -0.76 -10.77
C LEU A 210 2.04 0.13 -11.91
N THR A 211 1.11 0.84 -12.54
CA THR A 211 1.39 1.92 -13.46
C THR A 211 1.41 3.23 -12.68
N LEU A 212 2.54 3.91 -12.72
CA LEU A 212 2.74 5.21 -12.05
C LEU A 212 2.74 6.32 -13.10
N TYR A 213 2.10 7.43 -12.77
CA TYR A 213 2.03 8.60 -13.65
C TYR A 213 1.86 9.89 -12.84
N ILE A 214 2.11 11.02 -13.49
CA ILE A 214 1.74 12.35 -12.99
C ILE A 214 0.62 12.84 -13.89
N PRO A 215 -0.55 13.24 -13.38
CA PRO A 215 -1.58 13.86 -14.20
C PRO A 215 -1.04 15.17 -14.80
N TYR A 216 -0.89 15.23 -16.12
CA TYR A 216 -0.39 16.41 -16.83
C TYR A 216 -1.19 16.64 -18.10
N GLN A 217 -1.08 17.85 -18.64
CA GLN A 217 -1.67 18.27 -19.91
C GLN A 217 -0.59 18.91 -20.79
N VAL A 218 -0.69 18.66 -22.08
CA VAL A 218 0.17 19.28 -23.09
C VAL A 218 -0.67 20.19 -23.96
N GLU A 219 -0.24 21.42 -24.10
CA GLU A 219 -0.87 22.43 -24.96
C GLU A 219 0.10 22.82 -26.07
N LEU A 220 -0.40 22.89 -27.31
CA LEU A 220 0.33 23.34 -28.48
C LEU A 220 -0.22 24.70 -28.91
N THR A 221 0.64 25.71 -28.95
CA THR A 221 0.28 27.06 -29.35
C THR A 221 1.21 27.56 -30.47
N GLY A 222 0.70 28.51 -31.27
CA GLY A 222 1.50 29.14 -32.36
C GLY A 222 1.79 28.24 -33.56
N CYS A 223 1.15 27.07 -33.65
CA CYS A 223 1.29 26.21 -34.84
C CYS A 223 0.56 26.84 -36.04
N GLN A 224 1.25 27.03 -37.15
CA GLN A 224 0.70 27.49 -38.42
C GLN A 224 0.81 26.41 -39.48
#